data_9ed702c4901ddd1d9a0b439eb78b45b9
#
_entry.id   9ed702c4901ddd1d9a0b439eb78b45b9
#
_cell.length_a   1.000
_cell.length_b   1.000
_cell.length_c   1.000
_cell.angle_alpha   90.00
_cell.angle_beta   90.00
_cell.angle_gamma   90.00
#
_symmetry.space_group_name_H-M   'P 1'
#
loop_
_entity.id
_entity.type
_entity.pdbx_description
1 polymer ?
#
loop_
_entity_poly.entity_id
_entity_poly.type
_entity_poly.pdbx_seq_one_letter_code
_entity_poly.pdbx_strand_id
1 'polypeptide(L)'
;MKKIIIPIIILILIAIPFIMHKKGNKVQYISEPIQKRTITQIVEATGTIEPVNTVDIGSQVSGMIKDIYVDYNSEVTKGQLLAQIDTSLFEAQLQQSIANINNAKATLAKNKAVLDYDTKTYNRYKNLYARNLVSKNDLDSAESSYKSDVAQVAAARA
;
A
#
# COMPACT_ATOMS: atom_id res chain seq x y z
N MET A 1 -37.26 7.36 121.34
CA MET A 1 -37.72 7.60 119.92
C MET A 1 -36.55 7.94 118.94
N LYS A 2 -35.46 8.52 119.41
CA LYS A 2 -34.33 8.89 118.52
C LYS A 2 -33.52 7.72 117.90
N LYS A 3 -33.53 6.53 118.54
CA LYS A 3 -32.72 5.38 118.11
C LYS A 3 -33.28 4.58 116.97
N ILE A 4 -34.53 4.82 116.52
CA ILE A 4 -35.18 4.14 115.47
C ILE A 4 -35.14 4.96 114.14
N ILE A 5 -34.97 6.25 114.26
CA ILE A 5 -34.99 7.18 113.09
C ILE A 5 -33.70 7.05 112.26
N ILE A 6 -32.61 6.81 112.90
CA ILE A 6 -31.26 6.72 112.24
C ILE A 6 -31.21 5.54 111.25
N PRO A 7 -31.67 4.29 111.58
CA PRO A 7 -31.62 3.21 110.59
C PRO A 7 -32.59 3.40 109.42
N ILE A 8 -33.73 4.09 109.63
CA ILE A 8 -34.69 4.40 108.53
C ILE A 8 -34.09 5.36 107.53
N ILE A 9 -33.37 6.40 108.02
CA ILE A 9 -32.68 7.36 107.12
C ILE A 9 -31.60 6.66 106.28
N ILE A 10 -30.85 5.76 106.90
CA ILE A 10 -29.83 5.00 106.15
C ILE A 10 -30.46 4.07 105.08
N LEU A 11 -31.56 3.43 105.42
CA LEU A 11 -32.30 2.59 104.46
C LEU A 11 -32.84 3.39 103.23
N ILE A 12 -33.36 4.61 103.47
CA ILE A 12 -33.85 5.50 102.41
C ILE A 12 -32.67 5.97 101.58
N LEU A 13 -31.53 6.32 102.15
CA LEU A 13 -30.38 6.83 101.47
C LEU A 13 -29.74 5.76 100.51
N ILE A 14 -29.87 4.50 100.85
CA ILE A 14 -29.40 3.36 100.03
C ILE A 14 -30.45 3.05 98.88
N ALA A 15 -31.74 3.24 99.19
CA ALA A 15 -32.81 2.93 98.24
C ALA A 15 -32.87 3.90 97.03
N ILE A 16 -32.55 5.17 97.28
CA ILE A 16 -32.59 6.22 96.27
C ILE A 16 -31.68 5.91 95.03
N PRO A 17 -30.41 5.61 95.20
CA PRO A 17 -29.52 5.31 94.05
C PRO A 17 -29.91 4.04 93.35
N PHE A 18 -30.49 3.05 94.07
CA PHE A 18 -30.94 1.82 93.47
C PHE A 18 -32.12 1.98 92.58
N ILE A 19 -33.04 2.90 92.84
CA ILE A 19 -34.17 3.22 92.08
C ILE A 19 -33.79 4.10 90.82
N MET A 20 -32.79 4.97 91.00
CA MET A 20 -32.30 5.79 89.91
C MET A 20 -31.45 5.02 88.89
N HIS A 21 -30.86 3.88 89.29
CA HIS A 21 -30.04 3.09 88.35
C HIS A 21 -30.86 2.23 87.36
N LYS A 22 -32.17 2.16 87.53
CA LYS A 22 -33.07 1.42 86.64
C LYS A 22 -33.50 2.25 85.43
N LYS A 23 -32.80 3.32 84.99
CA LYS A 23 -33.00 3.92 83.68
C LYS A 23 -32.41 3.00 82.63
N GLY A 24 -33.22 2.05 82.16
CA GLY A 24 -32.87 1.25 80.99
C GLY A 24 -32.61 2.11 79.79
N ASN A 25 -31.49 1.92 79.11
CA ASN A 25 -31.19 2.51 77.85
C ASN A 25 -32.36 2.20 76.89
N LYS A 26 -33.15 3.16 76.58
CA LYS A 26 -34.14 3.05 75.49
C LYS A 26 -33.35 3.04 74.21
N VAL A 27 -33.25 1.90 73.60
CA VAL A 27 -32.75 1.77 72.23
C VAL A 27 -33.68 2.53 71.34
N GLN A 28 -33.18 3.62 70.78
CA GLN A 28 -33.97 4.41 69.84
C GLN A 28 -33.76 3.76 68.47
N TYR A 29 -34.75 3.08 67.99
CA TYR A 29 -34.80 2.56 66.62
C TYR A 29 -35.10 3.71 65.67
N ILE A 30 -34.14 4.05 64.81
CA ILE A 30 -34.38 4.93 63.69
C ILE A 30 -34.89 4.05 62.54
N SER A 31 -36.18 4.10 62.27
CA SER A 31 -36.78 3.43 61.10
C SER A 31 -36.83 4.40 59.92
N GLU A 32 -36.15 4.04 58.88
CA GLU A 32 -36.25 4.72 57.60
C GLU A 32 -37.22 4.02 56.68
N PRO A 33 -38.14 4.71 56.01
CA PRO A 33 -39.08 4.06 55.11
C PRO A 33 -38.35 3.45 53.91
N ILE A 34 -38.68 2.23 53.55
CA ILE A 34 -38.14 1.59 52.36
C ILE A 34 -38.67 2.33 51.11
N GLN A 35 -37.75 2.91 50.38
CA GLN A 35 -38.06 3.61 49.13
C GLN A 35 -37.60 2.73 47.94
N LYS A 36 -38.46 2.56 46.93
CA LYS A 36 -38.05 2.01 45.65
C LYS A 36 -37.18 3.03 44.93
N ARG A 37 -35.91 2.66 44.70
CA ARG A 37 -34.99 3.46 43.87
C ARG A 37 -34.60 2.64 42.68
N THR A 38 -34.52 3.30 41.54
CA THR A 38 -33.92 2.72 40.33
C THR A 38 -32.41 2.86 40.44
N ILE A 39 -31.70 1.75 40.38
CA ILE A 39 -30.24 1.74 40.31
C ILE A 39 -29.88 1.64 38.84
N THR A 40 -29.29 2.69 38.30
CA THR A 40 -28.74 2.67 36.95
C THR A 40 -27.26 2.34 37.04
N GLN A 41 -26.90 1.18 36.52
CA GLN A 41 -25.49 0.80 36.38
C GLN A 41 -25.02 1.25 35.00
N ILE A 42 -24.11 2.20 34.95
CA ILE A 42 -23.48 2.64 33.73
C ILE A 42 -22.23 1.79 33.55
N VAL A 43 -22.15 1.10 32.40
CA VAL A 43 -20.95 0.38 31.98
C VAL A 43 -20.29 1.20 30.89
N GLU A 44 -19.13 1.73 31.18
CA GLU A 44 -18.29 2.40 30.20
C GLU A 44 -17.33 1.37 29.60
N ALA A 45 -17.31 1.29 28.26
CA ALA A 45 -16.36 0.48 27.51
C ALA A 45 -15.63 1.37 26.51
N THR A 46 -14.32 1.24 26.43
CA THR A 46 -13.49 1.88 25.41
C THR A 46 -13.05 0.83 24.43
N GLY A 47 -13.05 1.20 23.14
CA GLY A 47 -12.60 0.33 22.06
C GLY A 47 -12.02 1.15 20.92
N THR A 48 -11.16 0.53 20.12
CA THR A 48 -10.63 1.09 18.89
C THR A 48 -11.41 0.50 17.72
N ILE A 49 -11.86 1.35 16.81
CA ILE A 49 -12.50 0.90 15.56
C ILE A 49 -11.40 0.62 14.56
N GLU A 50 -11.31 -0.60 14.09
CA GLU A 50 -10.37 -1.03 13.07
C GLU A 50 -11.15 -1.54 11.85
N PRO A 51 -10.64 -1.32 10.62
CA PRO A 51 -11.28 -1.84 9.42
C PRO A 51 -11.19 -3.36 9.39
N VAL A 52 -12.24 -4.03 8.90
CA VAL A 52 -12.29 -5.49 8.74
C VAL A 52 -11.28 -5.96 7.68
N ASN A 53 -11.07 -5.15 6.64
CA ASN A 53 -10.09 -5.42 5.59
C ASN A 53 -9.30 -4.15 5.31
N THR A 54 -7.99 -4.26 5.27
CA THR A 54 -7.07 -3.21 4.80
C THR A 54 -6.49 -3.65 3.47
N VAL A 55 -6.48 -2.75 2.49
CA VAL A 55 -5.90 -2.99 1.17
C VAL A 55 -4.79 -1.98 0.95
N ASP A 56 -3.56 -2.47 0.81
CA ASP A 56 -2.41 -1.65 0.44
C ASP A 56 -2.35 -1.50 -1.07
N ILE A 57 -2.31 -0.24 -1.54
CA ILE A 57 -2.22 0.08 -2.96
C ILE A 57 -0.81 0.56 -3.24
N GLY A 58 -0.08 -0.24 -4.03
CA GLY A 58 1.28 0.08 -4.47
C GLY A 58 1.36 0.32 -5.97
N SER A 59 2.38 1.07 -6.40
CA SER A 59 2.72 1.24 -7.81
C SER A 59 3.90 0.33 -8.19
N GLN A 60 3.85 -0.24 -9.40
CA GLN A 60 4.95 -1.02 -9.99
C GLN A 60 6.04 -0.12 -10.60
N VAL A 61 5.73 1.17 -10.82
CA VAL A 61 6.66 2.16 -11.37
C VAL A 61 6.82 3.31 -10.39
N SER A 62 8.04 3.87 -10.35
CA SER A 62 8.34 5.05 -9.55
C SER A 62 8.17 6.31 -10.41
N GLY A 63 7.56 7.34 -9.86
CA GLY A 63 7.35 8.62 -10.54
C GLY A 63 6.68 9.64 -9.63
N MET A 64 6.62 10.88 -10.08
CA MET A 64 5.83 11.91 -9.40
C MET A 64 4.34 11.69 -9.66
N ILE A 65 3.52 11.94 -8.66
CA ILE A 65 2.07 11.95 -8.84
C ILE A 65 1.70 13.25 -9.55
N LYS A 66 1.04 13.13 -10.67
CA LYS A 66 0.56 14.25 -11.47
C LYS A 66 -0.80 14.73 -10.99
N ASP A 67 -1.73 13.81 -10.85
CA ASP A 67 -3.11 14.09 -10.46
C ASP A 67 -3.59 13.08 -9.42
N ILE A 68 -4.40 13.54 -8.49
CA ILE A 68 -5.08 12.71 -7.48
C ILE A 68 -6.58 12.92 -7.67
N TYR A 69 -7.33 11.84 -7.85
CA TYR A 69 -8.76 11.86 -8.18
C TYR A 69 -9.66 11.53 -6.98
N VAL A 70 -9.07 11.16 -5.84
CA VAL A 70 -9.78 10.80 -4.62
C VAL A 70 -9.22 11.59 -3.45
N ASP A 71 -10.07 11.88 -2.48
CA ASP A 71 -9.69 12.59 -1.27
C ASP A 71 -9.86 11.69 -0.06
N TYR A 72 -9.44 12.19 1.08
CA TYR A 72 -9.62 11.54 2.36
C TYR A 72 -11.09 11.18 2.60
N ASN A 73 -11.36 9.97 3.08
CA ASN A 73 -12.70 9.45 3.33
C ASN A 73 -13.61 9.33 2.08
N SER A 74 -13.02 9.29 0.88
CA SER A 74 -13.79 9.05 -0.35
C SER A 74 -14.20 7.59 -0.48
N GLU A 75 -15.40 7.34 -0.96
CA GLU A 75 -15.82 6.00 -1.36
C GLU A 75 -15.17 5.64 -2.69
N VAL A 76 -14.55 4.47 -2.75
CA VAL A 76 -13.86 3.98 -3.95
C VAL A 76 -14.38 2.60 -4.35
N THR A 77 -14.39 2.35 -5.65
CA THR A 77 -14.81 1.07 -6.22
C THR A 77 -13.62 0.32 -6.82
N LYS A 78 -13.77 -0.98 -6.95
CA LYS A 78 -12.73 -1.81 -7.58
C LYS A 78 -12.49 -1.38 -9.03
N GLY A 79 -11.24 -1.05 -9.37
CA GLY A 79 -10.84 -0.58 -10.70
C GLY A 79 -10.94 0.93 -10.91
N GLN A 80 -11.32 1.68 -9.89
CA GLN A 80 -11.37 3.14 -9.96
C GLN A 80 -9.95 3.71 -10.00
N LEU A 81 -9.75 4.74 -10.84
CA LEU A 81 -8.51 5.50 -10.91
C LEU A 81 -8.41 6.39 -9.66
N LEU A 82 -7.37 6.19 -8.88
CA LEU A 82 -7.15 6.93 -7.63
C LEU A 82 -6.17 8.09 -7.82
N ALA A 83 -5.08 7.83 -8.54
CA ALA A 83 -4.05 8.82 -8.84
C ALA A 83 -3.38 8.49 -10.18
N GLN A 84 -2.82 9.49 -10.81
CA GLN A 84 -2.05 9.36 -12.04
C GLN A 84 -0.61 9.76 -11.80
N ILE A 85 0.32 8.88 -12.20
CA ILE A 85 1.75 9.17 -12.20
C ILE A 85 2.11 9.95 -13.46
N ASP A 86 3.05 10.88 -13.35
CA ASP A 86 3.57 11.62 -14.49
C ASP A 86 4.27 10.67 -15.48
N THR A 87 3.76 10.64 -16.70
CA THR A 87 4.24 9.75 -17.76
C THR A 87 5.26 10.39 -18.69
N SER A 88 5.59 11.67 -18.50
CA SER A 88 6.43 12.44 -19.42
C SER A 88 7.80 11.80 -19.66
N LEU A 89 8.43 11.27 -18.62
CA LEU A 89 9.72 10.56 -18.72
C LEU A 89 9.57 9.26 -19.54
N PHE A 90 8.51 8.50 -19.30
CA PHE A 90 8.24 7.24 -20.02
C PHE A 90 7.89 7.50 -21.49
N GLU A 91 7.16 8.57 -21.77
CA GLU A 91 6.84 9.00 -23.12
C GLU A 91 8.11 9.41 -23.89
N ALA A 92 9.01 10.19 -23.26
CA ALA A 92 10.29 10.54 -23.86
C ALA A 92 11.14 9.29 -24.16
N GLN A 93 11.18 8.34 -23.24
CA GLN A 93 11.92 7.09 -23.42
C GLN A 93 11.31 6.21 -24.52
N LEU A 94 9.97 6.18 -24.60
CA LEU A 94 9.26 5.51 -25.68
C LEU A 94 9.58 6.14 -27.04
N GLN A 95 9.54 7.47 -27.16
CA GLN A 95 9.91 8.18 -28.38
C GLN A 95 11.36 7.91 -28.79
N GLN A 96 12.30 7.90 -27.85
CA GLN A 96 13.67 7.52 -28.11
C GLN A 96 13.79 6.10 -28.66
N SER A 97 13.04 5.16 -28.07
CA SER A 97 13.02 3.76 -28.53
C SER A 97 12.44 3.62 -29.93
N ILE A 98 11.36 4.35 -30.23
CA ILE A 98 10.78 4.41 -31.58
C ILE A 98 11.77 4.98 -32.59
N ALA A 99 12.50 6.05 -32.24
CA ALA A 99 13.52 6.62 -33.12
C ALA A 99 14.66 5.62 -33.39
N ASN A 100 15.10 4.87 -32.38
CA ASN A 100 16.10 3.82 -32.54
C ASN A 100 15.63 2.70 -33.47
N ILE A 101 14.40 2.25 -33.32
CA ILE A 101 13.78 1.25 -34.23
C ILE A 101 13.73 1.77 -35.66
N ASN A 102 13.36 3.04 -35.88
CA ASN A 102 13.29 3.63 -37.21
C ASN A 102 14.70 3.73 -37.83
N ASN A 103 15.71 4.08 -37.05
CA ASN A 103 17.13 4.08 -37.48
C ASN A 103 17.61 2.67 -37.89
N ALA A 104 17.26 1.65 -37.07
CA ALA A 104 17.60 0.26 -37.38
C ALA A 104 16.91 -0.21 -38.70
N LYS A 105 15.61 0.11 -38.85
CA LYS A 105 14.88 -0.20 -40.07
C LYS A 105 15.47 0.49 -41.31
N ALA A 106 15.87 1.75 -41.19
CA ALA A 106 16.50 2.49 -42.27
C ALA A 106 17.86 1.87 -42.66
N THR A 107 18.65 1.48 -41.63
CA THR A 107 19.94 0.78 -41.85
C THR A 107 19.76 -0.57 -42.52
N LEU A 108 18.75 -1.37 -42.13
CA LEU A 108 18.40 -2.62 -42.78
C LEU A 108 17.98 -2.40 -44.22
N ALA A 109 17.17 -1.37 -44.47
CA ALA A 109 16.73 -1.03 -45.87
C ALA A 109 17.92 -0.65 -46.75
N LYS A 110 18.86 0.17 -46.20
CA LYS A 110 20.10 0.54 -46.90
C LYS A 110 20.93 -0.73 -47.23
N ASN A 111 21.19 -1.59 -46.26
CA ASN A 111 21.99 -2.79 -46.44
C ASN A 111 21.34 -3.76 -47.47
N LYS A 112 20.00 -3.87 -47.49
CA LYS A 112 19.28 -4.66 -48.51
C LYS A 112 19.46 -4.08 -49.90
N ALA A 113 19.42 -2.77 -50.05
CA ALA A 113 19.63 -2.14 -51.37
C ALA A 113 21.05 -2.34 -51.89
N VAL A 114 22.06 -2.28 -51.00
CA VAL A 114 23.45 -2.59 -51.35
C VAL A 114 23.61 -4.05 -51.76
N LEU A 115 23.03 -4.97 -51.00
CA LEU A 115 23.03 -6.39 -51.32
C LEU A 115 22.34 -6.70 -52.68
N ASP A 116 21.26 -6.05 -52.97
CA ASP A 116 20.60 -6.22 -54.30
C ASP A 116 21.51 -5.77 -55.43
N TYR A 117 22.20 -4.63 -55.26
CA TYR A 117 23.17 -4.13 -56.25
C TYR A 117 24.33 -5.13 -56.43
N ASP A 118 24.94 -5.60 -55.34
CA ASP A 118 26.10 -6.50 -55.37
C ASP A 118 25.69 -7.92 -55.85
N THR A 119 24.48 -8.35 -55.56
CA THR A 119 23.94 -9.59 -56.13
C THR A 119 23.86 -9.49 -57.64
N LYS A 120 23.35 -8.39 -58.21
CA LYS A 120 23.29 -8.18 -59.65
C LYS A 120 24.68 -8.07 -60.29
N THR A 121 25.60 -7.41 -59.58
CA THR A 121 27.00 -7.25 -60.00
C THR A 121 27.72 -8.60 -60.03
N TYR A 122 27.65 -9.39 -58.95
CA TYR A 122 28.22 -10.75 -58.92
C TYR A 122 27.67 -11.62 -60.02
N ASN A 123 26.35 -11.65 -60.24
CA ASN A 123 25.74 -12.44 -61.30
C ASN A 123 26.20 -12.01 -62.71
N ARG A 124 26.43 -10.71 -62.91
CA ARG A 124 26.95 -10.14 -64.17
C ARG A 124 28.37 -10.64 -64.39
N TYR A 125 29.27 -10.48 -63.40
CA TYR A 125 30.67 -10.96 -63.48
C TYR A 125 30.77 -12.46 -63.67
N LYS A 126 29.91 -13.23 -63.01
CA LYS A 126 29.82 -14.69 -63.22
C LYS A 126 29.49 -15.06 -64.64
N ASN A 127 28.56 -14.37 -65.27
CA ASN A 127 28.17 -14.59 -66.67
C ASN A 127 29.28 -14.13 -67.68
N LEU A 128 29.97 -13.04 -67.38
CA LEU A 128 31.07 -12.53 -68.18
C LEU A 128 32.31 -13.46 -68.09
N TYR A 129 32.60 -13.95 -66.90
CA TYR A 129 33.70 -14.92 -66.69
C TYR A 129 33.45 -16.22 -67.45
N ALA A 130 32.25 -16.75 -67.44
CA ALA A 130 31.88 -17.93 -68.22
C ALA A 130 32.10 -17.75 -69.73
N ARG A 131 32.17 -16.49 -70.21
CA ARG A 131 32.45 -16.12 -71.62
C ARG A 131 33.92 -15.68 -71.82
N ASN A 132 34.79 -15.83 -70.79
CA ASN A 132 36.18 -15.36 -70.77
C ASN A 132 36.36 -13.82 -71.05
N LEU A 133 35.38 -13.03 -70.62
CA LEU A 133 35.36 -11.55 -70.86
C LEU A 133 35.90 -10.76 -69.66
N VAL A 134 36.10 -11.38 -68.53
CA VAL A 134 36.66 -10.78 -67.31
C VAL A 134 37.67 -11.70 -66.63
N SER A 135 38.54 -11.13 -65.77
CA SER A 135 39.50 -11.94 -65.04
C SER A 135 38.86 -12.71 -63.87
N LYS A 136 39.51 -13.77 -63.42
CA LYS A 136 39.10 -14.48 -62.21
C LYS A 136 39.13 -13.57 -60.99
N ASN A 137 40.12 -12.67 -60.90
CA ASN A 137 40.24 -11.72 -59.81
C ASN A 137 39.02 -10.80 -59.68
N ASP A 138 38.48 -10.36 -60.79
CA ASP A 138 37.28 -9.49 -60.84
C ASP A 138 36.05 -10.26 -60.33
N LEU A 139 35.89 -11.54 -60.72
CA LEU A 139 34.82 -12.40 -60.17
C LEU A 139 34.95 -12.65 -58.69
N ASP A 140 36.16 -12.98 -58.23
CA ASP A 140 36.44 -13.26 -56.80
C ASP A 140 36.21 -12.03 -55.93
N SER A 141 36.55 -10.82 -56.42
CA SER A 141 36.23 -9.53 -55.79
C SER A 141 34.72 -9.30 -55.67
N ALA A 142 33.96 -9.50 -56.76
CA ALA A 142 32.50 -9.35 -56.76
C ALA A 142 31.81 -10.37 -55.83
N GLU A 143 32.35 -11.61 -55.74
CA GLU A 143 31.85 -12.62 -54.82
C GLU A 143 32.11 -12.25 -53.36
N SER A 144 33.27 -11.70 -53.06
CA SER A 144 33.67 -11.26 -51.72
C SER A 144 32.74 -10.13 -51.22
N SER A 145 32.46 -9.13 -52.09
CA SER A 145 31.51 -8.05 -51.78
C SER A 145 30.11 -8.57 -51.50
N TYR A 146 29.61 -9.42 -52.38
CA TYR A 146 28.30 -10.06 -52.16
C TYR A 146 28.22 -10.83 -50.85
N LYS A 147 29.22 -11.64 -50.49
CA LYS A 147 29.25 -12.37 -49.22
C LYS A 147 29.28 -11.46 -48.00
N SER A 148 30.06 -10.38 -48.09
CA SER A 148 30.13 -9.37 -47.04
C SER A 148 28.72 -8.73 -46.81
N ASP A 149 28.04 -8.38 -47.88
CA ASP A 149 26.74 -7.72 -47.76
C ASP A 149 25.63 -8.67 -47.28
N VAL A 150 25.70 -9.96 -47.65
CA VAL A 150 24.84 -10.97 -47.05
C VAL A 150 24.98 -11.00 -45.53
N ALA A 151 26.28 -10.98 -45.02
CA ALA A 151 26.55 -10.97 -43.60
C ALA A 151 26.06 -9.66 -42.91
N GLN A 152 26.24 -8.50 -43.59
CA GLN A 152 25.77 -7.22 -43.07
C GLN A 152 24.24 -7.15 -42.95
N VAL A 153 23.51 -7.69 -43.91
CA VAL A 153 22.04 -7.79 -43.85
C VAL A 153 21.61 -8.75 -42.75
N ALA A 154 22.31 -9.86 -42.55
CA ALA A 154 22.03 -10.79 -41.48
C ALA A 154 22.24 -10.13 -40.11
N ALA A 155 23.36 -9.41 -39.92
CA ALA A 155 23.65 -8.67 -38.69
C ALA A 155 22.62 -7.53 -38.41
N ALA A 156 22.17 -6.82 -39.45
CA ALA A 156 21.18 -5.76 -39.29
C ALA A 156 19.73 -6.28 -39.07
N ARG A 157 19.49 -7.57 -39.23
CA ARG A 157 18.20 -8.22 -38.98
C ARG A 157 18.09 -8.79 -37.57
N ALA A 158 19.22 -9.12 -36.93
CA ALA A 158 19.29 -9.63 -35.57
C ALA A 158 18.96 -8.57 -34.51
#